data_1833fe178e89c4a1ca90ddc2811c89a4
#
_entry.id   1833fe178e89c4a1ca90ddc2811c89a4
#
_cell.length_a   1.000
_cell.length_b   1.000
_cell.length_c   1.000
_cell.angle_alpha   90.00
_cell.angle_beta   90.00
_cell.angle_gamma   90.00
#
_symmetry.space_group_name_H-M   'P 1'
#
loop_
_entity.id
_entity.type
_entity.pdbx_description
1 polymer ?
#
loop_
_entity_poly.entity_id
_entity_poly.type
_entity_poly.pdbx_seq_one_letter_code
_entity_poly.pdbx_strand_id
1 'polypeptide(L)'
;MRHLHFGKLFFVVFSLLLACTVSARKPIKTLLITGQNNHNWQVSHVVLKQILENSGRFDVDFAISPEQGKDMSGFVLDFSPYQLVVLDYNGDSWPEETNRRFLEYVQNGGGVVIYHAADNAFSKWPEFNKICALGGWEGRNENSGPYVYWKDGKLVKDSSAGPGGSHGRQHEYVLNGRDKVHPVVKGLPLKWRHAKDELYDRMRGPGNIRDILYTAYSDKETNGSGREEPLVFTVDYGNARIFHTMLGHVGATTEDNIAMQCTGFQVLLLRGAEWAATGKVTQKVPKDFPTETTCSYRKDYKEN
;
A
#
# COMPACT_ATOMS: atom_id res chain seq x y z
N MET A 1 -33.11 -78.40 -30.65
CA MET A 1 -33.41 -77.26 -29.77
C MET A 1 -32.11 -76.79 -29.11
N ARG A 2 -31.60 -75.62 -29.53
CA ARG A 2 -30.33 -75.08 -29.03
C ARG A 2 -30.72 -73.93 -28.10
N HIS A 3 -30.31 -74.04 -26.84
CA HIS A 3 -30.46 -72.93 -25.83
C HIS A 3 -29.29 -71.98 -25.97
N LEU A 4 -29.58 -70.72 -26.31
CA LEU A 4 -28.66 -69.61 -26.21
C LEU A 4 -28.66 -69.03 -24.78
N HIS A 5 -27.49 -69.07 -24.14
CA HIS A 5 -27.24 -68.38 -22.87
C HIS A 5 -26.80 -66.96 -23.15
N PHE A 6 -27.60 -65.95 -22.72
CA PHE A 6 -27.24 -64.56 -22.71
C PHE A 6 -26.44 -64.23 -21.44
N GLY A 7 -25.14 -64.01 -21.58
CA GLY A 7 -24.32 -63.52 -20.49
C GLY A 7 -24.51 -62.02 -20.31
N LYS A 8 -24.94 -61.60 -19.12
CA LYS A 8 -25.03 -60.18 -18.73
C LYS A 8 -23.64 -59.68 -18.35
N LEU A 9 -23.08 -58.76 -19.19
CA LEU A 9 -21.85 -58.07 -18.90
C LEU A 9 -22.14 -56.88 -17.98
N PHE A 10 -21.69 -56.96 -16.72
CA PHE A 10 -21.74 -55.85 -15.78
C PHE A 10 -20.55 -54.90 -16.01
N PHE A 11 -20.82 -53.71 -16.54
CA PHE A 11 -19.82 -52.62 -16.57
C PHE A 11 -19.77 -51.96 -15.22
N VAL A 12 -18.71 -52.14 -14.46
CA VAL A 12 -18.41 -51.36 -13.23
C VAL A 12 -17.68 -50.10 -13.66
N VAL A 13 -18.38 -48.95 -13.64
CA VAL A 13 -17.78 -47.66 -13.87
C VAL A 13 -17.13 -47.21 -12.54
N PHE A 14 -15.81 -47.27 -12.50
CA PHE A 14 -15.00 -46.77 -11.38
C PHE A 14 -14.82 -45.25 -11.58
N SER A 15 -15.68 -44.45 -10.91
CA SER A 15 -15.53 -42.98 -10.88
C SER A 15 -14.35 -42.63 -9.96
N LEU A 16 -13.19 -42.32 -10.54
CA LEU A 16 -12.09 -41.68 -9.82
C LEU A 16 -12.50 -40.24 -9.43
N LEU A 17 -12.89 -40.02 -8.19
CA LEU A 17 -12.97 -38.69 -7.59
C LEU A 17 -11.55 -38.19 -7.36
N LEU A 18 -11.03 -37.37 -8.29
CA LEU A 18 -9.85 -36.56 -8.02
C LEU A 18 -10.22 -35.52 -6.95
N ALA A 19 -9.91 -35.80 -5.70
CA ALA A 19 -9.91 -34.81 -4.65
C ALA A 19 -8.75 -33.82 -4.93
N CYS A 20 -9.05 -32.71 -5.60
CA CYS A 20 -8.14 -31.58 -5.65
C CYS A 20 -7.99 -31.04 -4.23
N THR A 21 -6.96 -31.47 -3.51
CA THR A 21 -6.55 -30.81 -2.28
C THR A 21 -6.07 -29.42 -2.64
N VAL A 22 -6.94 -28.42 -2.48
CA VAL A 22 -6.52 -27.03 -2.47
C VAL A 22 -5.62 -26.85 -1.25
N SER A 23 -4.32 -26.93 -1.45
CA SER A 23 -3.35 -26.60 -0.41
C SER A 23 -3.59 -25.12 -0.05
N ALA A 24 -4.08 -24.89 1.16
CA ALA A 24 -4.23 -23.54 1.67
C ALA A 24 -2.84 -22.86 1.65
N ARG A 25 -2.72 -21.77 0.90
CA ARG A 25 -1.46 -21.01 0.84
C ARG A 25 -1.15 -20.49 2.24
N LYS A 26 0.09 -20.63 2.68
CA LYS A 26 0.54 -20.03 3.94
C LYS A 26 0.30 -18.52 3.89
N PRO A 27 -0.21 -17.94 4.97
CA PRO A 27 -0.35 -16.48 5.08
C PRO A 27 1.01 -15.80 4.92
N ILE A 28 1.00 -14.58 4.39
CA ILE A 28 2.18 -13.72 4.27
C ILE A 28 2.49 -13.14 5.65
N LYS A 29 3.62 -13.53 6.23
CA LYS A 29 4.10 -12.97 7.49
C LYS A 29 4.44 -11.50 7.29
N THR A 30 3.77 -10.64 8.03
CA THR A 30 3.81 -9.18 7.87
C THR A 30 4.16 -8.51 9.19
N LEU A 31 5.14 -7.59 9.17
CA LEU A 31 5.44 -6.71 10.29
C LEU A 31 4.86 -5.33 10.00
N LEU A 32 3.94 -4.86 10.84
CA LEU A 32 3.43 -3.50 10.79
C LEU A 32 4.13 -2.67 11.87
N ILE A 33 4.90 -1.65 11.44
CA ILE A 33 5.68 -0.78 12.32
C ILE A 33 4.89 0.51 12.55
N THR A 34 4.66 0.84 13.82
CA THR A 34 3.87 1.98 14.28
C THR A 34 4.33 2.46 15.66
N GLY A 35 3.56 3.30 16.34
CA GLY A 35 3.81 3.78 17.70
C GLY A 35 4.04 5.28 17.78
N GLN A 36 4.47 5.90 16.68
CA GLN A 36 4.61 7.35 16.56
C GLN A 36 4.19 7.78 15.16
N ASN A 37 3.22 8.69 15.08
CA ASN A 37 2.73 9.26 13.83
C ASN A 37 2.04 10.59 14.16
N ASN A 38 2.11 11.57 13.25
CA ASN A 38 1.33 12.81 13.38
C ASN A 38 -0.17 12.59 13.14
N HIS A 39 -0.56 11.40 12.68
CA HIS A 39 -1.94 10.93 12.59
C HIS A 39 -2.27 9.99 13.75
N ASN A 40 -3.54 9.61 13.89
CA ASN A 40 -4.00 8.72 14.95
C ASN A 40 -3.59 7.25 14.67
N TRP A 41 -2.32 6.93 14.93
CA TRP A 41 -1.79 5.59 14.74
C TRP A 41 -2.47 4.53 15.61
N GLN A 42 -3.04 4.93 16.76
CA GLN A 42 -3.78 4.00 17.63
C GLN A 42 -5.02 3.44 16.94
N VAL A 43 -5.52 4.13 15.92
CA VAL A 43 -6.62 3.66 15.06
C VAL A 43 -6.09 3.03 13.78
N SER A 44 -5.17 3.69 13.06
CA SER A 44 -4.73 3.20 11.75
C SER A 44 -4.13 1.81 11.79
N HIS A 45 -3.25 1.50 12.76
CA HIS A 45 -2.62 0.17 12.81
C HIS A 45 -3.62 -0.97 13.00
N VAL A 46 -4.66 -0.75 13.82
CA VAL A 46 -5.73 -1.74 14.02
C VAL A 46 -6.51 -1.96 12.74
N VAL A 47 -6.89 -0.87 12.06
CA VAL A 47 -7.64 -0.92 10.80
C VAL A 47 -6.83 -1.57 9.69
N LEU A 48 -5.55 -1.20 9.53
CA LEU A 48 -4.64 -1.81 8.56
C LEU A 48 -4.51 -3.33 8.78
N LYS A 49 -4.34 -3.76 10.04
CA LYS A 49 -4.32 -5.19 10.38
C LYS A 49 -5.62 -5.87 10.00
N GLN A 50 -6.77 -5.27 10.32
CA GLN A 50 -8.08 -5.83 9.97
C GLN A 50 -8.26 -5.98 8.46
N ILE A 51 -7.90 -4.96 7.67
CA ILE A 51 -7.97 -5.03 6.20
C ILE A 51 -7.10 -6.19 5.68
N LEU A 52 -5.87 -6.29 6.16
CA LEU A 52 -4.92 -7.31 5.72
C LEU A 52 -5.38 -8.72 6.11
N GLU A 53 -5.71 -8.95 7.37
CA GLU A 53 -6.06 -10.28 7.90
C GLU A 53 -7.43 -10.76 7.45
N ASN A 54 -8.43 -9.88 7.32
CA ASN A 54 -9.76 -10.24 6.83
C ASN A 54 -9.75 -10.78 5.39
N SER A 55 -8.71 -10.48 4.62
CA SER A 55 -8.49 -11.09 3.30
C SER A 55 -8.10 -12.58 3.37
N GLY A 56 -7.77 -13.09 4.55
CA GLY A 56 -7.22 -14.44 4.75
C GLY A 56 -5.83 -14.67 4.16
N ARG A 57 -5.17 -13.59 3.69
CA ARG A 57 -3.90 -13.68 2.96
C ARG A 57 -2.69 -13.31 3.79
N PHE A 58 -2.86 -12.57 4.88
CA PHE A 58 -1.80 -12.01 5.72
C PHE A 58 -1.93 -12.48 7.16
N ASP A 59 -0.79 -12.53 7.85
CA ASP A 59 -0.65 -12.75 9.29
C ASP A 59 0.23 -11.61 9.81
N VAL A 60 -0.36 -10.70 10.62
CA VAL A 60 0.22 -9.38 10.92
C VAL A 60 0.64 -9.29 12.38
N ASP A 61 1.95 -9.13 12.59
CA ASP A 61 2.55 -8.77 13.86
C ASP A 61 2.76 -7.26 13.94
N PHE A 62 2.72 -6.69 15.15
CA PHE A 62 3.02 -5.28 15.40
C PHE A 62 4.41 -5.08 15.97
N ALA A 63 5.10 -4.03 15.50
CA ALA A 63 6.21 -3.41 16.18
C ALA A 63 5.79 -1.99 16.61
N ILE A 64 5.44 -1.83 17.87
CA ILE A 64 5.03 -0.55 18.44
C ILE A 64 6.24 0.08 19.10
N SER A 65 6.66 1.25 18.60
CA SER A 65 7.80 1.99 19.17
C SER A 65 7.46 2.57 20.55
N PRO A 66 8.48 2.91 21.36
CA PRO A 66 8.29 3.81 22.49
C PRO A 66 7.59 5.11 22.08
N GLU A 67 6.97 5.78 23.04
CA GLU A 67 6.38 7.10 22.83
C GLU A 67 7.42 8.11 22.34
N GLN A 68 6.99 9.12 21.58
CA GLN A 68 7.86 10.16 21.04
C GLN A 68 8.69 10.86 22.15
N GLY A 69 9.98 11.00 21.89
CA GLY A 69 10.95 11.57 22.84
C GLY A 69 11.40 10.63 23.96
N LYS A 70 10.96 9.37 23.97
CA LYS A 70 11.45 8.34 24.90
C LYS A 70 12.66 7.62 24.32
N ASP A 71 13.32 6.83 25.18
CA ASP A 71 14.48 6.05 24.78
C ASP A 71 14.11 5.00 23.73
N MET A 72 14.67 5.16 22.53
CA MET A 72 14.50 4.25 21.39
C MET A 72 15.56 3.14 21.33
N SER A 73 16.54 3.11 22.25
CA SER A 73 17.68 2.18 22.16
C SER A 73 17.28 0.70 22.14
N GLY A 74 16.18 0.37 22.82
CA GLY A 74 15.61 -0.98 22.85
C GLY A 74 14.73 -1.34 21.64
N PHE A 75 14.45 -0.39 20.74
CA PHE A 75 13.62 -0.64 19.56
C PHE A 75 14.42 -1.28 18.42
N VAL A 76 14.97 -2.46 18.71
CA VAL A 76 15.79 -3.24 17.78
C VAL A 76 14.95 -4.33 17.14
N LEU A 77 14.68 -4.18 15.84
CA LEU A 77 13.78 -5.05 15.09
C LEU A 77 14.53 -6.14 14.32
N ASP A 78 13.93 -7.33 14.26
CA ASP A 78 14.33 -8.41 13.36
C ASP A 78 13.32 -8.52 12.21
N PHE A 79 13.79 -8.30 10.99
CA PHE A 79 12.97 -8.37 9.78
C PHE A 79 13.01 -9.75 9.11
N SER A 80 13.89 -10.65 9.56
CA SER A 80 14.14 -11.93 8.89
C SER A 80 12.93 -12.87 8.78
N PRO A 81 11.96 -12.88 9.72
CA PRO A 81 10.78 -13.74 9.61
C PRO A 81 9.72 -13.24 8.61
N TYR A 82 9.82 -11.97 8.15
CA TYR A 82 8.74 -11.30 7.46
C TYR A 82 8.98 -11.21 5.95
N GLN A 83 7.93 -11.48 5.17
CA GLN A 83 7.89 -11.26 3.73
C GLN A 83 7.44 -9.84 3.37
N LEU A 84 6.81 -9.15 4.32
CA LEU A 84 6.27 -7.81 4.15
C LEU A 84 6.53 -6.96 5.39
N VAL A 85 6.95 -5.73 5.18
CA VAL A 85 6.97 -4.66 6.18
C VAL A 85 6.00 -3.57 5.76
N VAL A 86 5.07 -3.21 6.63
CA VAL A 86 4.14 -2.09 6.45
C VAL A 86 4.55 -0.97 7.38
N LEU A 87 4.82 0.21 6.84
CA LEU A 87 5.20 1.39 7.60
C LEU A 87 3.97 2.28 7.83
N ASP A 88 3.60 2.44 9.09
CA ASP A 88 2.63 3.42 9.63
C ASP A 88 3.32 4.25 10.70
N TYR A 89 4.47 4.83 10.37
CA TYR A 89 5.39 5.46 11.31
C TYR A 89 6.08 6.68 10.70
N ASN A 90 6.09 7.80 11.44
CA ASN A 90 6.87 8.99 11.07
C ASN A 90 7.44 9.74 12.30
N GLY A 91 7.81 9.00 13.34
CA GLY A 91 8.32 9.54 14.62
C GLY A 91 9.82 9.66 14.69
N ASP A 92 10.34 9.46 15.91
CA ASP A 92 11.77 9.54 16.22
C ASP A 92 12.61 8.58 15.39
N SER A 93 13.88 8.91 15.21
CA SER A 93 14.83 8.05 14.49
C SER A 93 14.94 6.68 15.15
N TRP A 94 14.95 5.63 14.36
CA TRP A 94 15.23 4.28 14.85
C TRP A 94 16.70 4.14 15.26
N PRO A 95 17.01 3.17 16.15
CA PRO A 95 18.39 2.80 16.42
C PRO A 95 19.14 2.43 15.13
N GLU A 96 20.45 2.71 15.10
CA GLU A 96 21.30 2.41 13.95
C GLU A 96 21.22 0.93 13.53
N GLU A 97 21.15 0.03 14.50
CA GLU A 97 21.01 -1.41 14.24
C GLU A 97 19.69 -1.75 13.54
N THR A 98 18.56 -1.12 13.91
CA THR A 98 17.29 -1.30 13.21
C THR A 98 17.36 -0.75 11.78
N ASN A 99 17.99 0.43 11.60
CA ASN A 99 18.21 1.01 10.28
C ASN A 99 19.05 0.07 9.38
N ARG A 100 20.14 -0.48 9.92
CA ARG A 100 21.01 -1.42 9.20
C ARG A 100 20.24 -2.67 8.78
N ARG A 101 19.52 -3.30 9.70
CA ARG A 101 18.70 -4.50 9.41
C ARG A 101 17.59 -4.22 8.41
N PHE A 102 16.95 -3.07 8.49
CA PHE A 102 15.93 -2.66 7.52
C PHE A 102 16.51 -2.50 6.12
N LEU A 103 17.68 -1.85 6.00
CA LEU A 103 18.37 -1.72 4.71
C LEU A 103 18.77 -3.08 4.14
N GLU A 104 19.29 -3.98 4.96
CA GLU A 104 19.61 -5.35 4.54
C GLU A 104 18.37 -6.11 4.04
N TYR A 105 17.25 -6.01 4.78
CA TYR A 105 16.00 -6.59 4.38
C TYR A 105 15.52 -6.07 3.02
N VAL A 106 15.56 -4.76 2.81
CA VAL A 106 15.15 -4.11 1.55
C VAL A 106 16.10 -4.50 0.41
N GLN A 107 17.42 -4.43 0.61
CA GLN A 107 18.42 -4.79 -0.41
C GLN A 107 18.31 -6.25 -0.85
N ASN A 108 17.94 -7.16 0.06
CA ASN A 108 17.74 -8.57 -0.20
C ASN A 108 16.37 -8.91 -0.82
N GLY A 109 15.59 -7.91 -1.22
CA GLY A 109 14.33 -8.11 -1.94
C GLY A 109 13.09 -8.19 -1.06
N GLY A 110 13.16 -7.74 0.17
CA GLY A 110 12.02 -7.64 1.07
C GLY A 110 10.90 -6.76 0.51
N GLY A 111 9.65 -7.12 0.81
CA GLY A 111 8.48 -6.34 0.42
C GLY A 111 8.23 -5.18 1.39
N VAL A 112 7.94 -3.97 0.88
CA VAL A 112 7.64 -2.81 1.72
C VAL A 112 6.37 -2.13 1.25
N VAL A 113 5.52 -1.75 2.19
CA VAL A 113 4.41 -0.80 1.99
C VAL A 113 4.72 0.47 2.76
N ILE A 114 4.73 1.61 2.06
CA ILE A 114 4.77 2.93 2.66
C ILE A 114 3.35 3.46 2.64
N TYR A 115 2.77 3.63 3.82
CA TYR A 115 1.38 4.00 3.97
C TYR A 115 1.26 5.45 4.45
N HIS A 116 0.57 6.26 3.66
CA HIS A 116 0.16 7.62 3.97
C HIS A 116 1.31 8.42 4.62
N ALA A 117 1.13 8.93 5.82
CA ALA A 117 2.10 9.78 6.51
C ALA A 117 3.44 9.13 6.86
N ALA A 118 3.64 7.83 6.61
CA ALA A 118 4.96 7.22 6.73
C ALA A 118 5.98 7.81 5.73
N ASP A 119 5.53 8.49 4.68
CA ASP A 119 6.38 9.22 3.75
C ASP A 119 7.00 10.51 4.35
N ASN A 120 6.51 10.95 5.51
CA ASN A 120 7.09 12.07 6.27
C ASN A 120 8.32 11.65 7.07
N ALA A 121 8.47 10.34 7.35
CA ALA A 121 9.52 9.82 8.21
C ALA A 121 10.93 10.17 7.71
N PHE A 122 11.85 10.28 8.66
CA PHE A 122 13.31 10.22 8.46
C PHE A 122 13.86 11.13 7.36
N SER A 123 13.44 12.39 7.30
CA SER A 123 13.89 13.35 6.29
C SER A 123 15.42 13.46 6.18
N LYS A 124 16.13 13.21 7.29
CA LYS A 124 17.60 13.25 7.37
C LYS A 124 18.28 11.91 7.06
N TRP A 125 17.54 10.85 6.73
CA TRP A 125 18.11 9.56 6.38
C TRP A 125 18.06 9.35 4.85
N PRO A 126 19.19 9.56 4.13
CA PRO A 126 19.20 9.56 2.66
C PRO A 126 18.75 8.26 2.04
N GLU A 127 19.08 7.11 2.67
CA GLU A 127 18.67 5.80 2.11
C GLU A 127 17.18 5.59 2.24
N PHE A 128 16.55 6.00 3.35
CA PHE A 128 15.10 5.96 3.48
C PHE A 128 14.41 6.87 2.45
N ASN A 129 14.96 8.06 2.20
CA ASN A 129 14.40 8.96 1.17
C ASN A 129 14.44 8.34 -0.23
N LYS A 130 15.43 7.49 -0.55
CA LYS A 130 15.46 6.71 -1.80
C LYS A 130 14.41 5.60 -1.80
N ILE A 131 14.25 4.90 -0.66
CA ILE A 131 13.24 3.84 -0.48
C ILE A 131 11.83 4.43 -0.57
N CYS A 132 11.62 5.61 0.01
CA CYS A 132 10.34 6.33 -0.01
C CYS A 132 10.05 6.95 -1.39
N ALA A 133 11.08 7.36 -2.13
CA ALA A 133 11.08 8.10 -3.39
C ALA A 133 10.52 9.53 -3.28
N LEU A 134 9.39 9.73 -2.65
CA LEU A 134 8.75 11.01 -2.40
C LEU A 134 8.33 11.09 -0.94
N GLY A 135 8.60 12.22 -0.31
CA GLY A 135 8.17 12.53 1.04
C GLY A 135 7.83 14.01 1.20
N GLY A 136 7.17 14.32 2.30
CA GLY A 136 6.73 15.67 2.61
C GLY A 136 7.22 16.17 3.96
N TRP A 137 6.92 17.42 4.26
CA TRP A 137 7.15 18.08 5.54
C TRP A 137 8.57 17.88 6.11
N GLU A 138 8.73 17.90 7.41
CA GLU A 138 9.99 17.64 8.16
C GLU A 138 11.22 18.38 7.59
N GLY A 139 11.01 19.64 7.13
CA GLY A 139 12.06 20.47 6.57
C GLY A 139 12.53 20.10 5.16
N ARG A 140 11.81 19.23 4.46
CA ARG A 140 12.10 18.92 3.06
C ARG A 140 11.94 20.15 2.18
N ASN A 141 12.90 20.35 1.26
CA ASN A 141 12.95 21.44 0.31
C ASN A 141 13.68 20.98 -0.96
N GLU A 142 14.16 21.90 -1.81
CA GLU A 142 14.88 21.60 -3.04
C GLU A 142 16.13 20.71 -2.84
N ASN A 143 16.76 20.74 -1.66
CA ASN A 143 17.90 19.87 -1.35
C ASN A 143 17.50 18.40 -1.10
N SER A 144 16.22 18.14 -0.82
CA SER A 144 15.68 16.79 -0.68
C SER A 144 15.40 16.12 -2.00
N GLY A 145 15.43 16.87 -3.09
CA GLY A 145 15.15 16.44 -4.46
C GLY A 145 14.05 17.26 -5.14
N PRO A 146 13.72 16.97 -6.40
CA PRO A 146 12.70 17.68 -7.14
C PRO A 146 11.29 17.40 -6.61
N TYR A 147 10.36 18.30 -6.90
CA TYR A 147 8.94 17.95 -6.98
C TYR A 147 8.72 16.96 -8.11
N VAL A 148 7.78 16.02 -7.91
CA VAL A 148 7.44 15.05 -8.96
C VAL A 148 5.94 15.08 -9.18
N TYR A 149 5.52 15.31 -10.42
CA TYR A 149 4.11 15.35 -10.81
C TYR A 149 3.92 14.87 -12.26
N TRP A 150 2.68 14.50 -12.57
CA TRP A 150 2.32 14.05 -13.92
C TRP A 150 1.87 15.23 -14.78
N LYS A 151 2.44 15.37 -15.99
CA LYS A 151 2.05 16.38 -16.94
C LYS A 151 2.29 15.90 -18.38
N ASP A 152 1.33 16.16 -19.27
CA ASP A 152 1.43 15.86 -20.70
C ASP A 152 1.87 14.41 -21.01
N GLY A 153 1.27 13.45 -20.28
CA GLY A 153 1.54 12.02 -20.50
C GLY A 153 2.84 11.50 -19.90
N LYS A 154 3.57 12.30 -19.10
CA LYS A 154 4.85 11.91 -18.50
C LYS A 154 5.04 12.43 -17.09
N LEU A 155 5.97 11.79 -16.39
CA LEU A 155 6.45 12.25 -15.10
C LEU A 155 7.40 13.44 -15.29
N VAL A 156 7.14 14.52 -14.57
CA VAL A 156 7.98 15.72 -14.54
C VAL A 156 8.71 15.77 -13.21
N LYS A 157 10.03 16.03 -13.24
CA LYS A 157 10.85 16.36 -12.09
C LYS A 157 11.17 17.86 -12.14
N ASP A 158 10.70 18.60 -11.13
CA ASP A 158 10.80 20.06 -11.05
C ASP A 158 11.68 20.45 -9.86
N SER A 159 12.88 20.95 -10.14
CA SER A 159 13.89 21.32 -9.14
C SER A 159 13.72 22.74 -8.60
N SER A 160 12.61 23.42 -8.87
CA SER A 160 12.36 24.75 -8.32
C SER A 160 12.40 24.75 -6.80
N ALA A 161 12.88 25.87 -6.22
CA ALA A 161 12.95 26.03 -4.77
C ALA A 161 11.56 26.01 -4.12
N GLY A 162 11.49 25.55 -2.89
CA GLY A 162 10.28 25.55 -2.09
C GLY A 162 10.15 24.37 -1.13
N PRO A 163 9.22 24.46 -0.16
CA PRO A 163 9.00 23.39 0.82
C PRO A 163 8.44 22.14 0.17
N GLY A 164 8.74 20.99 0.76
CA GLY A 164 8.14 19.70 0.41
C GLY A 164 6.96 19.36 1.28
N GLY A 165 5.92 18.80 0.67
CA GLY A 165 4.72 18.32 1.32
C GLY A 165 3.69 19.42 1.59
N SER A 166 2.52 19.17 1.08
CA SER A 166 1.31 19.95 1.35
C SER A 166 0.10 19.06 1.05
N HIS A 167 -1.04 19.48 1.49
CA HIS A 167 -2.35 19.01 1.06
C HIS A 167 -3.35 20.16 1.16
N GLY A 168 -4.36 20.11 0.35
CA GLY A 168 -5.45 21.05 0.45
C GLY A 168 -6.48 20.61 1.52
N ARG A 169 -7.66 21.20 1.44
CA ARG A 169 -8.80 20.78 2.25
C ARG A 169 -9.22 19.36 1.83
N GLN A 170 -9.44 18.47 2.80
CA GLN A 170 -9.95 17.12 2.55
C GLN A 170 -11.25 17.14 1.72
N HIS A 171 -11.29 16.36 0.68
CA HIS A 171 -12.43 16.23 -0.24
C HIS A 171 -12.40 14.87 -0.96
N GLU A 172 -13.51 14.52 -1.64
CA GLU A 172 -13.51 13.40 -2.57
C GLU A 172 -12.82 13.83 -3.87
N TYR A 173 -12.01 12.94 -4.44
CA TYR A 173 -11.34 13.19 -5.72
C TYR A 173 -11.30 11.95 -6.61
N VAL A 174 -11.09 12.16 -7.90
CA VAL A 174 -10.98 11.07 -8.87
C VAL A 174 -9.51 10.68 -9.04
N LEU A 175 -9.24 9.40 -8.86
CA LEU A 175 -7.95 8.83 -9.21
C LEU A 175 -7.89 8.47 -10.69
N ASN A 176 -6.80 8.84 -11.34
CA ASN A 176 -6.52 8.63 -12.75
C ASN A 176 -5.43 7.57 -12.90
N GLY A 177 -5.77 6.41 -13.45
CA GLY A 177 -4.85 5.29 -13.70
C GLY A 177 -3.84 5.64 -14.79
N ARG A 178 -2.57 5.36 -14.52
CA ARG A 178 -1.44 5.60 -15.45
C ARG A 178 -0.86 4.30 -16.00
N ASP A 179 -1.15 3.20 -15.33
CA ASP A 179 -0.78 1.84 -15.75
C ASP A 179 -2.03 0.97 -15.89
N LYS A 180 -1.99 -0.02 -16.79
CA LYS A 180 -3.06 -1.01 -17.03
C LYS A 180 -2.57 -2.45 -16.85
N VAL A 181 -1.26 -2.64 -16.81
CA VAL A 181 -0.64 -3.97 -16.89
C VAL A 181 0.01 -4.39 -15.58
N HIS A 182 0.41 -3.42 -14.76
CA HIS A 182 1.03 -3.71 -13.46
C HIS A 182 0.09 -4.58 -12.60
N PRO A 183 0.57 -5.66 -11.95
CA PRO A 183 -0.27 -6.59 -11.22
C PRO A 183 -1.23 -5.94 -10.21
N VAL A 184 -0.79 -4.88 -9.52
CA VAL A 184 -1.59 -4.15 -8.52
C VAL A 184 -2.87 -3.57 -9.14
N VAL A 185 -2.79 -3.01 -10.34
CA VAL A 185 -3.91 -2.28 -10.96
C VAL A 185 -4.60 -3.04 -12.08
N LYS A 186 -4.04 -4.17 -12.49
CA LYS A 186 -4.62 -4.97 -13.59
C LYS A 186 -6.08 -5.32 -13.32
N GLY A 187 -6.96 -4.89 -14.22
CA GLY A 187 -8.40 -5.09 -14.14
C GLY A 187 -9.16 -4.06 -13.29
N LEU A 188 -8.48 -3.15 -12.57
CA LEU A 188 -9.12 -2.03 -11.91
C LEU A 188 -9.54 -0.96 -12.93
N PRO A 189 -10.59 -0.15 -12.63
CA PRO A 189 -10.96 0.99 -13.46
C PRO A 189 -9.82 1.99 -13.58
N LEU A 190 -9.68 2.63 -14.76
CA LEU A 190 -8.70 3.71 -14.98
C LEU A 190 -9.08 4.99 -14.24
N LYS A 191 -10.35 5.17 -13.96
CA LYS A 191 -10.85 6.30 -13.19
C LYS A 191 -11.82 5.80 -12.14
N TRP A 192 -11.62 6.25 -10.91
CA TRP A 192 -12.55 5.93 -9.83
C TRP A 192 -12.46 6.99 -8.74
N ARG A 193 -13.58 7.19 -8.05
CA ARG A 193 -13.73 8.19 -6.99
C ARG A 193 -13.26 7.64 -5.66
N HIS A 194 -12.29 8.34 -5.07
CA HIS A 194 -11.85 8.08 -3.71
C HIS A 194 -12.72 8.87 -2.72
N ALA A 195 -12.84 8.34 -1.51
CA ALA A 195 -13.51 9.00 -0.39
C ALA A 195 -12.87 10.34 -0.04
N LYS A 196 -13.54 11.10 0.81
CA LYS A 196 -12.95 12.30 1.43
C LYS A 196 -11.64 11.94 2.11
N ASP A 197 -10.52 12.50 1.62
CA ASP A 197 -9.17 12.20 2.07
C ASP A 197 -8.25 13.40 1.91
N GLU A 198 -7.05 13.35 2.46
CA GLU A 198 -5.97 14.27 2.18
C GLU A 198 -5.32 13.92 0.84
N LEU A 199 -5.40 14.84 -0.12
CA LEU A 199 -4.65 14.70 -1.35
C LEU A 199 -3.27 15.32 -1.15
N TYR A 200 -2.27 14.49 -0.87
CA TYR A 200 -0.88 14.93 -0.72
C TYR A 200 -0.35 15.52 -2.02
N ASP A 201 0.25 16.68 -1.95
CA ASP A 201 0.82 17.36 -3.10
C ASP A 201 2.18 18.00 -2.78
N ARG A 202 2.86 18.49 -3.80
CA ARG A 202 4.20 19.12 -3.66
C ARG A 202 5.21 18.21 -2.94
N MET A 203 5.06 16.90 -3.07
CA MET A 203 5.98 15.95 -2.48
C MET A 203 7.34 16.03 -3.17
N ARG A 204 8.41 15.87 -2.39
CA ARG A 204 9.79 15.98 -2.87
C ARG A 204 10.60 14.75 -2.49
N GLY A 205 11.60 14.45 -3.29
CA GLY A 205 12.49 13.34 -3.01
C GLY A 205 13.35 12.97 -4.22
N PRO A 206 14.18 11.91 -4.10
CA PRO A 206 14.96 11.41 -5.24
C PRO A 206 14.11 11.03 -6.45
N GLY A 207 12.83 10.72 -6.23
CA GLY A 207 11.87 10.45 -7.30
C GLY A 207 12.23 9.21 -8.13
N ASN A 208 12.75 8.16 -7.50
CA ASN A 208 13.06 6.89 -8.15
C ASN A 208 11.78 6.03 -8.27
N ILE A 209 10.76 6.61 -8.88
CA ILE A 209 9.49 5.91 -9.13
C ILE A 209 9.70 4.94 -10.28
N ARG A 210 9.31 3.69 -10.08
CA ARG A 210 9.34 2.64 -11.11
C ARG A 210 8.09 2.71 -11.98
N ASP A 211 6.92 2.59 -11.35
CA ASP A 211 5.63 2.59 -12.04
C ASP A 211 4.69 3.55 -11.33
N ILE A 212 4.08 4.51 -12.04
CA ILE A 212 2.98 5.31 -11.53
C ILE A 212 1.68 4.55 -11.80
N LEU A 213 0.99 4.19 -10.73
CA LEU A 213 -0.25 3.44 -10.79
C LEU A 213 -1.46 4.36 -10.88
N TYR A 214 -1.56 5.33 -9.96
CA TYR A 214 -2.62 6.34 -9.95
C TYR A 214 -2.08 7.72 -9.58
N THR A 215 -2.69 8.74 -10.20
CA THR A 215 -2.51 10.15 -9.87
C THR A 215 -3.86 10.78 -9.57
N ALA A 216 -3.86 11.98 -8.95
CA ALA A 216 -5.05 12.82 -8.88
C ALA A 216 -4.69 14.29 -9.04
N TYR A 217 -5.64 15.06 -9.58
CA TYR A 217 -5.48 16.51 -9.73
C TYR A 217 -5.72 17.21 -8.40
N SER A 218 -4.68 17.87 -7.87
CA SER A 218 -4.75 18.65 -6.64
C SER A 218 -5.28 20.05 -6.96
N ASP A 219 -6.60 20.23 -6.78
CA ASP A 219 -7.29 21.44 -7.24
C ASP A 219 -6.97 22.67 -6.38
N LYS A 220 -6.70 23.79 -7.04
CA LYS A 220 -6.47 25.09 -6.41
C LYS A 220 -7.69 25.58 -5.61
N GLU A 221 -8.90 25.20 -6.00
CA GLU A 221 -10.13 25.53 -5.26
C GLU A 221 -10.17 24.89 -3.87
N THR A 222 -9.46 23.80 -3.67
CA THR A 222 -9.26 23.13 -2.39
C THR A 222 -7.94 23.50 -1.70
N ASN A 223 -7.24 24.54 -2.14
CA ASN A 223 -5.89 24.96 -1.74
C ASN A 223 -4.79 23.99 -2.24
N GLY A 224 -5.06 23.21 -3.26
CA GLY A 224 -4.12 22.28 -3.85
C GLY A 224 -3.05 22.94 -4.73
N SER A 225 -2.14 22.13 -5.24
CA SER A 225 -1.00 22.55 -6.05
C SER A 225 -1.38 23.04 -7.46
N GLY A 226 -2.53 22.64 -7.99
CA GLY A 226 -2.91 22.82 -9.39
C GLY A 226 -2.17 21.85 -10.32
N ARG A 227 -1.67 20.73 -9.80
CA ARG A 227 -0.91 19.71 -10.52
C ARG A 227 -1.59 18.35 -10.40
N GLU A 228 -1.26 17.44 -11.30
CA GLU A 228 -1.64 16.04 -11.24
C GLU A 228 -0.56 15.30 -10.44
N GLU A 229 -0.86 14.99 -9.18
CA GLU A 229 0.10 14.45 -8.22
C GLU A 229 0.08 12.92 -8.21
N PRO A 230 1.24 12.24 -8.10
CA PRO A 230 1.31 10.79 -7.95
C PRO A 230 0.91 10.39 -6.54
N LEU A 231 -0.14 9.58 -6.39
CA LEU A 231 -0.64 9.16 -5.09
C LEU A 231 -0.45 7.66 -4.82
N VAL A 232 -0.31 6.85 -5.87
CA VAL A 232 -0.06 5.40 -5.75
C VAL A 232 0.98 5.01 -6.80
N PHE A 233 2.09 4.47 -6.34
CA PHE A 233 3.22 4.13 -7.20
C PHE A 233 4.11 3.03 -6.61
N THR A 234 5.02 2.51 -7.41
CA THR A 234 6.08 1.60 -6.98
C THR A 234 7.43 2.28 -7.06
N VAL A 235 8.37 1.86 -6.21
CA VAL A 235 9.69 2.48 -6.12
C VAL A 235 10.77 1.51 -6.58
N ASP A 236 11.77 2.04 -7.27
CA ASP A 236 12.94 1.30 -7.69
C ASP A 236 14.09 1.50 -6.69
N TYR A 237 14.34 0.46 -5.87
CA TYR A 237 15.43 0.45 -4.91
C TYR A 237 15.95 -0.98 -4.68
N GLY A 238 17.15 -1.26 -5.15
CA GLY A 238 17.77 -2.58 -5.03
C GLY A 238 16.91 -3.70 -5.62
N ASN A 239 16.75 -4.78 -4.90
CA ASN A 239 15.92 -5.93 -5.29
C ASN A 239 14.51 -5.88 -4.66
N ALA A 240 14.21 -4.84 -3.88
CA ALA A 240 12.94 -4.72 -3.17
C ALA A 240 11.75 -4.50 -4.10
N ARG A 241 10.58 -4.89 -3.61
CA ARG A 241 9.31 -4.46 -4.15
C ARG A 241 8.67 -3.50 -3.16
N ILE A 242 8.63 -2.23 -3.51
CA ILE A 242 8.13 -1.17 -2.65
C ILE A 242 6.86 -0.60 -3.24
N PHE A 243 5.76 -0.72 -2.53
CA PHE A 243 4.48 -0.12 -2.85
C PHE A 243 4.25 1.09 -1.96
N HIS A 244 4.00 2.24 -2.57
CA HIS A 244 3.74 3.47 -1.87
C HIS A 244 2.31 3.94 -2.17
N THR A 245 1.55 4.22 -1.13
CA THR A 245 0.20 4.82 -1.22
C THR A 245 0.08 5.99 -0.25
N MET A 246 -0.26 7.16 -0.79
CA MET A 246 -0.56 8.37 -0.03
C MET A 246 -2.02 8.45 0.42
N LEU A 247 -2.84 7.45 0.05
CA LEU A 247 -4.24 7.36 0.42
C LEU A 247 -4.41 6.84 1.84
N GLY A 248 -5.57 7.12 2.45
CA GLY A 248 -6.01 6.45 3.66
C GLY A 248 -5.79 7.26 4.94
N HIS A 249 -5.98 8.57 4.89
CA HIS A 249 -5.97 9.40 6.10
C HIS A 249 -6.83 8.81 7.21
N VAL A 250 -6.31 8.81 8.43
CA VAL A 250 -7.01 8.30 9.60
C VAL A 250 -7.60 9.45 10.41
N GLY A 251 -8.90 9.35 10.70
CA GLY A 251 -9.61 10.27 11.59
C GLY A 251 -9.40 9.96 13.07
N ALA A 252 -10.17 10.65 13.91
CA ALA A 252 -10.07 10.53 15.37
C ALA A 252 -10.58 9.18 15.91
N THR A 253 -11.51 8.53 15.21
CA THR A 253 -12.16 7.27 15.61
C THR A 253 -12.22 6.29 14.44
N THR A 254 -12.58 5.04 14.73
CA THR A 254 -12.81 4.03 13.67
C THR A 254 -14.00 4.38 12.78
N GLU A 255 -14.97 5.13 13.29
CA GLU A 255 -16.15 5.57 12.57
C GLU A 255 -15.85 6.75 11.64
N ASP A 256 -14.85 7.59 12.00
CA ASP A 256 -14.44 8.77 11.21
C ASP A 256 -13.40 8.44 10.13
N ASN A 257 -13.05 7.18 9.96
CA ASN A 257 -12.03 6.71 9.00
C ASN A 257 -12.57 6.55 7.58
N ILE A 258 -13.26 7.55 7.09
CA ILE A 258 -13.95 7.43 5.79
C ILE A 258 -12.98 7.11 4.63
N ALA A 259 -11.76 7.63 4.67
CA ALA A 259 -10.74 7.32 3.68
C ALA A 259 -10.30 5.85 3.74
N MET A 260 -10.08 5.30 4.94
CA MET A 260 -9.72 3.90 5.14
C MET A 260 -10.90 2.95 4.86
N GLN A 261 -12.15 3.41 5.02
CA GLN A 261 -13.35 2.65 4.67
C GLN A 261 -13.58 2.56 3.15
N CYS A 262 -12.93 3.43 2.36
CA CYS A 262 -13.06 3.40 0.90
C CYS A 262 -12.64 2.05 0.34
N THR A 263 -13.55 1.34 -0.34
CA THR A 263 -13.28 0.04 -0.95
C THR A 263 -12.08 0.09 -1.91
N GLY A 264 -11.94 1.19 -2.66
CA GLY A 264 -10.80 1.39 -3.58
C GLY A 264 -9.46 1.43 -2.85
N PHE A 265 -9.39 2.12 -1.70
CA PHE A 265 -8.19 2.13 -0.85
C PHE A 265 -7.87 0.73 -0.33
N GLN A 266 -8.85 0.02 0.25
CA GLN A 266 -8.66 -1.31 0.81
C GLN A 266 -8.15 -2.30 -0.24
N VAL A 267 -8.75 -2.29 -1.43
CA VAL A 267 -8.33 -3.14 -2.55
C VAL A 267 -6.92 -2.81 -3.01
N LEU A 268 -6.56 -1.54 -3.13
CA LEU A 268 -5.19 -1.13 -3.49
C LEU A 268 -4.18 -1.53 -2.44
N LEU A 269 -4.49 -1.35 -1.15
CA LEU A 269 -3.63 -1.76 -0.05
C LEU A 269 -3.38 -3.28 -0.09
N LEU A 270 -4.43 -4.09 -0.20
CA LEU A 270 -4.33 -5.56 -0.27
C LEU A 270 -3.49 -6.02 -1.47
N ARG A 271 -3.77 -5.47 -2.66
CA ARG A 271 -3.06 -5.83 -3.89
C ARG A 271 -1.62 -5.35 -3.89
N GLY A 272 -1.37 -4.13 -3.38
CA GLY A 272 -0.03 -3.57 -3.22
C GLY A 272 0.81 -4.36 -2.23
N ALA A 273 0.24 -4.73 -1.08
CA ALA A 273 0.86 -5.55 -0.06
C ALA A 273 1.20 -6.96 -0.57
N GLU A 274 0.25 -7.62 -1.26
CA GLU A 274 0.50 -8.95 -1.84
C GLU A 274 1.58 -8.90 -2.92
N TRP A 275 1.56 -7.88 -3.79
CA TRP A 275 2.58 -7.69 -4.80
C TRP A 275 3.96 -7.41 -4.18
N ALA A 276 4.03 -6.54 -3.18
CA ALA A 276 5.29 -6.23 -2.51
C ALA A 276 5.91 -7.48 -1.88
N ALA A 277 5.11 -8.31 -1.23
CA ALA A 277 5.58 -9.54 -0.61
C ALA A 277 5.98 -10.63 -1.62
N THR A 278 5.25 -10.77 -2.74
CA THR A 278 5.31 -11.99 -3.58
C THR A 278 5.63 -11.74 -5.06
N GLY A 279 5.58 -10.50 -5.52
CA GLY A 279 5.64 -10.14 -6.94
C GLY A 279 4.37 -10.48 -7.73
N LYS A 280 3.31 -10.96 -7.07
CA LYS A 280 2.05 -11.41 -7.70
C LYS A 280 0.86 -10.79 -6.98
N VAL A 281 -0.29 -10.76 -7.66
CA VAL A 281 -1.58 -10.38 -7.10
C VAL A 281 -2.60 -11.46 -7.43
N THR A 282 -3.22 -12.03 -6.39
CA THR A 282 -4.28 -13.02 -6.52
C THR A 282 -5.66 -12.46 -6.13
N GLN A 283 -5.68 -11.31 -5.49
CA GLN A 283 -6.89 -10.57 -5.12
C GLN A 283 -7.68 -10.18 -6.37
N LYS A 284 -8.94 -10.60 -6.42
CA LYS A 284 -9.85 -10.24 -7.52
C LYS A 284 -10.32 -8.79 -7.38
N VAL A 285 -10.76 -8.21 -8.48
CA VAL A 285 -11.49 -6.92 -8.43
C VAL A 285 -12.90 -7.21 -7.93
N PRO A 286 -13.31 -6.65 -6.80
CA PRO A 286 -14.63 -6.90 -6.25
C PRO A 286 -15.71 -6.11 -7.02
N LYS A 287 -16.96 -6.58 -6.93
CA LYS A 287 -18.10 -5.94 -7.63
C LYS A 287 -18.43 -4.56 -7.08
N ASP A 288 -18.12 -4.32 -5.81
CA ASP A 288 -18.34 -3.05 -5.10
C ASP A 288 -17.16 -2.07 -5.24
N PHE A 289 -16.22 -2.31 -6.18
CA PHE A 289 -15.15 -1.34 -6.44
C PHE A 289 -15.73 0.00 -6.91
N PRO A 290 -15.21 1.17 -6.44
CA PRO A 290 -15.73 2.48 -6.82
C PRO A 290 -15.76 2.72 -8.32
N THR A 291 -16.68 3.57 -8.77
CA THR A 291 -16.72 4.09 -10.14
C THR A 291 -16.16 5.51 -10.22
N GLU A 292 -16.09 6.10 -11.40
CA GLU A 292 -15.65 7.51 -11.56
C GLU A 292 -16.56 8.49 -10.80
N THR A 293 -17.86 8.16 -10.67
CA THR A 293 -18.86 9.05 -10.08
C THR A 293 -19.31 8.67 -8.68
N THR A 294 -19.02 7.45 -8.22
CA THR A 294 -19.55 6.90 -6.97
C THR A 294 -18.45 6.27 -6.15
N CYS A 295 -18.30 6.73 -4.92
CA CYS A 295 -17.48 6.08 -3.91
C CYS A 295 -18.22 4.85 -3.33
N SER A 296 -17.49 3.87 -2.83
CA SER A 296 -18.04 2.74 -2.09
C SER A 296 -17.24 2.49 -0.81
N TYR A 297 -17.88 1.90 0.19
CA TYR A 297 -17.33 1.81 1.53
C TYR A 297 -17.53 0.42 2.13
N ARG A 298 -16.52 -0.08 2.82
CA ARG A 298 -16.54 -1.29 3.65
C ARG A 298 -16.19 -0.91 5.08
N LYS A 299 -17.21 -0.78 5.93
CA LYS A 299 -17.04 -0.31 7.31
C LYS A 299 -16.51 -1.39 8.25
N ASP A 300 -16.76 -2.65 7.94
CA ASP A 300 -16.26 -3.81 8.69
C ASP A 300 -14.91 -4.33 8.21
N TYR A 301 -14.35 -3.67 7.19
CA TYR A 301 -13.07 -4.03 6.55
C TYR A 301 -13.00 -5.47 6.01
N LYS A 302 -14.16 -6.10 5.72
CA LYS A 302 -14.25 -7.44 5.14
C LYS A 302 -14.49 -7.39 3.64
N GLU A 303 -14.00 -8.39 2.93
CA GLU A 303 -14.42 -8.62 1.54
C GLU A 303 -15.86 -9.14 1.51
N ASN A 304 -16.70 -8.57 0.66
CA ASN A 304 -18.06 -9.03 0.38
C ASN A 304 -18.08 -9.96 -0.84
#